data_fbf7da208646f86866e2e48e863dcdcd
#
_entry.id   fbf7da208646f86866e2e48e863dcdcd
#
_cell.length_a   1.000
_cell.length_b   1.000
_cell.length_c   1.000
_cell.angle_alpha   90.00
_cell.angle_beta   90.00
_cell.angle_gamma   90.00
#
_symmetry.space_group_name_H-M   'P 1'
#
loop_
_entity.id
_entity.type
_entity.pdbx_description
1 polymer ?
#
loop_
_entity_poly.entity_id
_entity_poly.type
_entity_poly.pdbx_seq_one_letter_code
_entity_poly.pdbx_strand_id
1 'polypeptide(L)'
;MNFGKALEELKNGNKIAREGWNGKGMYIFKHEGFDTNEASNITGDKHNYVPPFICMKTAAKMWLFGWLASQSDMLAEDWKIIR
;
A
#
# COMPACT_ATOMS: atom_id res chain seq x y z
N MET A 1 -10.64 7.49 -11.44
CA MET A 1 -11.64 6.57 -10.83
C MET A 1 -11.76 6.85 -9.34
N ASN A 2 -12.86 6.41 -8.74
CA ASN A 2 -13.05 6.58 -7.30
C ASN A 2 -12.20 5.61 -6.48
N PHE A 3 -12.18 5.80 -5.17
CA PHE A 3 -11.37 4.98 -4.27
C PHE A 3 -11.80 3.51 -4.23
N GLY A 4 -13.10 3.24 -4.29
CA GLY A 4 -13.60 1.86 -4.33
C GLY A 4 -13.07 1.09 -5.53
N LYS A 5 -13.06 1.73 -6.68
CA LYS A 5 -12.51 1.14 -7.90
C LYS A 5 -11.00 0.98 -7.80
N ALA A 6 -10.32 1.98 -7.23
CA ALA A 6 -8.88 1.91 -6.99
C ALA A 6 -8.51 0.73 -6.08
N LEU A 7 -9.31 0.47 -5.05
CA LEU A 7 -9.09 -0.68 -4.17
C LEU A 7 -9.23 -2.01 -4.91
N GLU A 8 -10.20 -2.12 -5.81
CA GLU A 8 -10.35 -3.33 -6.63
C GLU A 8 -9.09 -3.57 -7.47
N GLU A 9 -8.58 -2.50 -8.09
CA GLU A 9 -7.36 -2.59 -8.90
C GLU A 9 -6.14 -2.94 -8.05
N LEU A 10 -6.06 -2.39 -6.84
CA LEU A 10 -5.01 -2.70 -5.88
C LEU A 10 -5.02 -4.19 -5.53
N LYS A 11 -6.21 -4.74 -5.26
CA LYS A 11 -6.37 -6.16 -4.94
C LYS A 11 -5.99 -7.06 -6.11
N ASN A 12 -6.11 -6.56 -7.33
CA ASN A 12 -5.72 -7.28 -8.54
C ASN A 12 -4.22 -7.19 -8.83
N GLY A 13 -3.46 -6.52 -7.98
CA GLY A 13 -2.01 -6.44 -8.12
C GLY A 13 -1.51 -5.22 -8.87
N ASN A 14 -2.39 -4.26 -9.17
CA ASN A 14 -1.99 -3.06 -9.88
C ASN A 14 -1.45 -2.00 -8.91
N LYS A 15 -0.51 -1.20 -9.39
CA LYS A 15 -0.05 0.01 -8.69
C LYS A 15 -1.05 1.11 -8.96
N ILE A 16 -1.45 1.84 -7.94
CA ILE A 16 -2.41 2.95 -8.09
C ILE A 16 -1.85 4.22 -7.45
N ALA A 17 -2.30 5.35 -7.93
CA ALA A 17 -1.90 6.65 -7.43
C ALA A 17 -3.01 7.67 -7.68
N ARG A 18 -2.91 8.81 -7.00
CA ARG A 18 -3.79 9.95 -7.25
C ARG A 18 -3.07 10.97 -8.12
N GLU A 19 -3.83 11.57 -9.06
CA GLU A 19 -3.31 12.70 -9.84
C GLU A 19 -2.91 13.86 -8.93
N GLY A 20 -3.66 14.07 -7.86
CA GLY A 20 -3.46 15.19 -6.95
C GLY A 20 -2.32 15.03 -5.96
N TRP A 21 -1.61 13.91 -5.95
CA TRP A 21 -0.46 13.74 -5.06
C TRP A 21 0.70 14.63 -5.53
N ASN A 22 1.32 15.33 -4.56
CA ASN A 22 2.36 16.31 -4.85
C ASN A 22 3.71 15.74 -5.27
N GLY A 23 3.98 14.49 -4.97
CA GLY A 23 5.26 13.87 -5.28
C GLY A 23 5.22 13.08 -6.56
N LYS A 24 6.27 13.21 -7.38
CA LYS A 24 6.40 12.43 -8.59
C LYS A 24 6.78 10.98 -8.26
N GLY A 25 6.16 10.05 -8.98
CA GLY A 25 6.51 8.64 -8.84
C GLY A 25 5.92 7.97 -7.61
N MET A 26 5.03 8.65 -6.89
CA MET A 26 4.33 8.04 -5.76
C MET A 26 3.27 7.07 -6.24
N TYR A 27 3.18 5.93 -5.59
CA TYR A 27 2.09 4.98 -5.84
C TYR A 27 1.93 4.07 -4.63
N ILE A 28 0.81 3.39 -4.56
CA ILE A 28 0.57 2.34 -3.57
C ILE A 28 0.36 1.01 -4.28
N PHE A 29 0.66 -0.07 -3.57
CA PHE A 29 0.45 -1.42 -4.07
C PHE A 29 0.21 -2.36 -2.89
N LYS A 30 -0.35 -3.54 -3.18
CA LYS A 30 -0.60 -4.55 -2.18
C LYS A 30 0.59 -5.50 -2.08
N HIS A 31 1.15 -5.64 -0.88
CA HIS A 31 2.13 -6.68 -0.58
C HIS A 31 1.38 -7.89 -0.06
N GLU A 32 1.80 -9.08 -0.47
CA GLU A 32 1.08 -10.31 -0.13
C GLU A 32 1.34 -10.81 1.30
N GLY A 33 2.20 -10.14 2.03
CA GLY A 33 2.57 -10.56 3.38
C GLY A 33 3.71 -11.57 3.37
N PHE A 34 4.12 -11.99 4.54
CA PHE A 34 5.24 -12.92 4.69
C PHE A 34 5.29 -13.48 6.11
N ASP A 35 5.98 -14.60 6.28
CA ASP A 35 6.36 -15.10 7.61
C ASP A 35 7.68 -14.46 8.00
N THR A 36 7.83 -14.13 9.28
CA THR A 36 9.08 -13.57 9.77
C THR A 36 9.58 -14.31 11.00
N ASN A 37 10.81 -14.80 10.92
CA ASN A 37 11.48 -15.42 12.05
C ASN A 37 12.05 -14.37 13.01
N GLU A 38 12.29 -13.16 12.53
CA GLU A 38 12.82 -12.07 13.34
C GLU A 38 11.87 -11.72 14.49
N ALA A 39 10.56 -11.63 14.19
CA ALA A 39 9.56 -11.39 15.21
C ALA A 39 9.52 -12.52 16.24
N SER A 40 9.76 -13.77 15.82
CA SER A 40 9.86 -14.91 16.73
C SER A 40 11.00 -14.74 17.73
N ASN A 41 12.13 -14.21 17.28
CA ASN A 41 13.29 -13.98 18.16
C ASN A 41 13.01 -12.90 19.21
N ILE A 42 12.15 -11.94 18.88
CA ILE A 42 11.80 -10.84 19.78
C ILE A 42 10.70 -11.25 20.75
N THR A 43 9.65 -11.91 20.26
CA THR A 43 8.45 -12.21 21.05
C THR A 43 8.44 -13.59 21.65
N GLY A 44 9.22 -14.52 21.09
CA GLY A 44 9.19 -15.93 21.47
C GLY A 44 8.07 -16.72 20.81
N ASP A 45 7.25 -16.09 19.97
CA ASP A 45 6.16 -16.77 19.26
C ASP A 45 6.72 -17.59 18.10
N LYS A 46 6.11 -18.74 17.84
CA LYS A 46 6.57 -19.66 16.81
C LYS A 46 6.11 -19.29 15.40
N HIS A 47 5.00 -18.58 15.31
CA HIS A 47 4.41 -18.22 14.02
C HIS A 47 4.16 -16.72 14.01
N ASN A 48 4.90 -16.02 13.17
CA ASN A 48 4.82 -14.56 13.04
C ASN A 48 4.50 -14.23 11.60
N TYR A 49 3.25 -14.42 11.26
CA TYR A 49 2.75 -14.14 9.91
C TYR A 49 2.32 -12.69 9.80
N VAL A 50 2.85 -12.02 8.77
CA VAL A 50 2.40 -10.68 8.39
C VAL A 50 1.41 -10.84 7.25
N PRO A 51 0.12 -10.51 7.46
CA PRO A 51 -0.88 -10.65 6.41
C PRO A 51 -0.67 -9.61 5.30
N PRO A 52 -1.38 -9.72 4.19
CA PRO A 52 -1.27 -8.73 3.11
C PRO A 52 -1.53 -7.31 3.63
N PHE A 53 -0.77 -6.35 3.12
CA PHE A 53 -0.89 -4.96 3.54
C PHE A 53 -0.59 -4.01 2.37
N ILE A 54 -0.94 -2.75 2.56
CA ILE A 54 -0.73 -1.73 1.54
C ILE A 54 0.58 -1.02 1.79
N CYS A 55 1.42 -0.95 0.77
CA CYS A 55 2.69 -0.22 0.77
C CYS A 55 2.59 1.02 -0.09
N MET A 56 3.34 2.05 0.26
CA MET A 56 3.49 3.23 -0.57
C MET A 56 4.95 3.40 -0.99
N LYS A 57 5.16 3.68 -2.28
CA LYS A 57 6.43 4.22 -2.75
C LYS A 57 6.35 5.73 -2.59
N THR A 58 7.19 6.30 -1.73
CA THR A 58 7.15 7.75 -1.47
C THR A 58 7.86 8.55 -2.56
N ALA A 59 7.66 9.86 -2.57
CA ALA A 59 8.34 10.76 -3.49
C ALA A 59 9.87 10.71 -3.30
N ALA A 60 10.33 10.41 -2.09
CA ALA A 60 11.75 10.23 -1.79
C ALA A 60 12.27 8.84 -2.17
N LYS A 61 11.45 8.05 -2.86
CA LYS A 61 11.77 6.70 -3.32
C LYS A 61 12.01 5.71 -2.19
N MET A 62 11.37 5.92 -1.07
CA MET A 62 11.40 5.02 0.08
C MET A 62 10.10 4.21 0.13
N TRP A 63 10.17 3.04 0.75
CA TRP A 63 8.99 2.19 0.94
C TRP A 63 8.38 2.47 2.30
N LEU A 64 7.07 2.76 2.32
CA LEU A 64 6.31 2.91 3.55
C LEU A 64 5.38 1.70 3.66
N PHE A 65 5.61 0.87 4.66
CA PHE A 65 4.78 -0.30 4.91
C PHE A 65 3.60 0.08 5.80
N GLY A 66 2.41 -0.36 5.39
CA GLY A 66 1.22 -0.08 6.19
C GLY A 66 0.62 1.29 5.94
N TRP A 67 0.53 1.70 4.68
CA TRP A 67 -0.09 2.97 4.30
C TRP A 67 -1.57 3.01 4.68
N LEU A 68 -2.02 4.15 5.22
CA LEU A 68 -3.41 4.42 5.56
C LEU A 68 -3.96 5.51 4.66
N ALA A 69 -5.17 5.30 4.14
CA ALA A 69 -5.85 6.29 3.34
C ALA A 69 -6.35 7.42 4.24
N SER A 70 -6.06 8.65 3.86
CA SER A 70 -6.67 9.82 4.50
C SER A 70 -8.12 9.96 4.05
N GLN A 71 -8.88 10.80 4.75
CA GLN A 71 -10.23 11.12 4.34
C GLN A 71 -10.25 11.69 2.92
N SER A 72 -9.30 12.56 2.59
CA SER A 72 -9.17 13.13 1.25
C SER A 72 -8.91 12.04 0.21
N ASP A 73 -8.09 11.05 0.53
CA ASP A 73 -7.82 9.94 -0.38
C ASP A 73 -9.06 9.09 -0.62
N MET A 74 -9.82 8.81 0.43
CA MET A 74 -11.03 7.99 0.33
C MET A 74 -12.13 8.64 -0.49
N LEU A 75 -12.21 9.97 -0.47
CA LEU A 75 -13.24 10.72 -1.18
C LEU A 75 -12.80 11.21 -2.56
N ALA A 76 -11.55 10.98 -2.93
CA ALA A 76 -11.00 11.46 -4.20
C ALA A 76 -11.56 10.67 -5.39
N GLU A 77 -11.66 11.36 -6.51
CA GLU A 77 -12.12 10.78 -7.78
C GLU A 77 -11.00 10.70 -8.82
N ASP A 78 -9.79 11.09 -8.43
CA ASP A 78 -8.64 11.20 -9.33
C ASP A 78 -7.66 10.04 -9.25
N TRP A 79 -8.11 8.89 -8.78
CA TRP A 79 -7.29 7.69 -8.74
C TRP A 79 -7.02 7.15 -10.15
N LYS A 80 -5.84 6.60 -10.35
CA LYS A 80 -5.43 6.02 -11.64
C LYS A 80 -4.51 4.82 -11.42
N ILE A 81 -4.47 3.95 -12.43
CA ILE A 81 -3.53 2.83 -12.45
C ILE A 81 -2.19 3.33 -13.00
N ILE A 82 -1.11 2.95 -12.34
CA ILE A 82 0.26 3.25 -12.78
C ILE A 82 0.76 2.06 -13.62
N ARG A 83 1.15 2.35 -14.83
CA ARG A 83 1.63 1.32 -15.76
C ARG A 83 3.13 1.44 -16.04
#